data_5a861306aa38cd50530afa8cfc3a5dc2
#
_entry.id   5a861306aa38cd50530afa8cfc3a5dc2
#
_cell.length_a   1.000
_cell.length_b   1.000
_cell.length_c   1.000
_cell.angle_alpha   90.00
_cell.angle_beta   90.00
_cell.angle_gamma   90.00
#
_symmetry.space_group_name_H-M   'P 1'
#
loop_
_entity.id
_entity.type
_entity.pdbx_description
1 polymer ?
#
loop_
_entity_poly.entity_id
_entity_poly.type
_entity_poly.pdbx_seq_one_letter_code
_entity_poly.pdbx_strand_id
1 'polypeptide(L)' 'MKKIKLPTIDKKNFPYDLVQVIWEDIVGDAGWAEIPEIKNASTAICCSLGYLVFQDDKKTIIMSDFIFEDNGKIKT' A
#
# COMPACT_ATOMS: atom_id res chain seq x y z
N MET A 1 25.62 -15.03 -18.56
CA MET A 1 24.44 -14.41 -17.95
C MET A 1 23.78 -15.43 -17.01
N LYS A 2 23.57 -15.06 -15.74
CA LYS A 2 22.87 -15.93 -14.80
C LYS A 2 21.41 -16.04 -15.20
N LYS A 3 20.89 -17.26 -15.28
CA LYS A 3 19.45 -17.46 -15.37
C LYS A 3 18.82 -17.13 -14.03
N ILE A 4 17.87 -16.24 -14.04
CA ILE A 4 17.07 -15.92 -12.85
C ILE A 4 15.89 -16.89 -12.83
N LYS A 5 15.80 -17.67 -11.75
CA LYS A 5 14.65 -18.54 -11.55
C LYS A 5 13.51 -17.73 -10.94
N LEU A 6 12.46 -17.51 -11.72
CA LEU A 6 11.29 -16.78 -11.23
C LEU A 6 10.44 -17.69 -10.36
N PRO A 7 9.97 -17.19 -9.21
CA PRO A 7 9.05 -17.95 -8.39
C PRO A 7 7.69 -18.06 -9.07
N THR A 8 6.97 -19.15 -8.78
CA THR A 8 5.58 -19.28 -9.20
C THR A 8 4.71 -18.55 -8.20
N ILE A 9 3.86 -17.66 -8.71
CA ILE A 9 2.93 -16.90 -7.87
C ILE A 9 1.54 -17.52 -8.01
N ASP A 10 1.04 -18.08 -6.93
CA ASP A 10 -0.29 -18.65 -6.84
C ASP A 10 -0.90 -18.41 -5.46
N LYS A 11 -2.13 -18.84 -5.24
CA LYS A 11 -2.84 -18.63 -3.97
C LYS A 11 -2.17 -19.34 -2.77
N LYS A 12 -1.33 -20.33 -3.01
CA LYS A 12 -0.65 -21.05 -1.93
C LYS A 12 0.55 -20.28 -1.39
N ASN A 13 1.36 -19.72 -2.30
CA ASN A 13 2.58 -19.01 -1.90
C ASN A 13 2.42 -17.50 -1.87
N PHE A 14 1.33 -16.99 -2.44
CA PHE A 14 1.04 -15.57 -2.46
C PHE A 14 -0.47 -15.34 -2.28
N PRO A 15 -0.98 -15.44 -1.03
CA PRO A 15 -2.42 -15.36 -0.76
C PRO A 15 -2.96 -13.94 -0.69
N TYR A 16 -2.29 -12.97 -1.28
CA TYR A 16 -2.67 -11.56 -1.22
C TYR A 16 -3.38 -11.13 -2.48
N ASP A 17 -4.50 -10.42 -2.33
CA ASP A 17 -5.27 -9.91 -3.45
C ASP A 17 -4.74 -8.55 -3.89
N LEU A 18 -4.71 -8.32 -5.21
CA LEU A 18 -4.42 -7.01 -5.76
C LEU A 18 -5.65 -6.13 -5.58
N VAL A 19 -5.47 -4.98 -4.92
CA VAL A 19 -6.56 -4.09 -4.61
C VAL A 19 -6.23 -2.66 -5.01
N GLN A 20 -7.28 -1.89 -5.22
CA GLN A 20 -7.19 -0.45 -5.43
C GLN A 20 -7.87 0.23 -4.25
N VAL A 21 -7.16 1.14 -3.60
CA VAL A 21 -7.68 1.90 -2.47
C VAL A 21 -7.90 3.34 -2.92
N ILE A 22 -9.14 3.79 -2.81
CA ILE A 22 -9.49 5.18 -3.05
C ILE A 22 -9.59 5.86 -1.69
N TRP A 23 -8.87 6.96 -1.51
CA TRP A 23 -8.81 7.64 -0.23
C TRP A 23 -8.71 9.14 -0.40
N GLU A 24 -9.05 9.87 0.66
CA GLU A 24 -8.98 11.31 0.68
C GLU A 24 -7.77 11.77 1.47
N ASP A 25 -7.06 12.75 0.93
CA ASP A 25 -5.95 13.38 1.61
C ASP A 25 -6.16 14.89 1.69
N ILE A 26 -5.69 15.49 2.76
CA ILE A 26 -5.71 16.94 2.91
C ILE A 26 -4.53 17.51 2.14
N VAL A 27 -4.83 18.37 1.16
CA VAL A 27 -3.81 19.02 0.35
C VAL A 27 -3.32 20.26 1.09
N GLY A 28 -2.03 20.28 1.41
CA GLY A 28 -1.40 21.38 2.13
C GLY A 28 -0.03 20.99 2.66
N ASP A 29 0.58 21.89 3.41
CA ASP A 29 1.88 21.64 4.02
C ASP A 29 1.77 20.57 5.11
N ALA A 30 2.77 19.70 5.16
CA ALA A 30 2.91 18.75 6.25
C ALA A 30 3.32 19.49 7.51
N GLY A 31 2.58 19.29 8.60
CA GLY A 31 2.91 19.89 9.88
C GLY A 31 1.69 20.42 10.63
N TRP A 32 1.97 21.16 11.66
CA TRP A 32 0.92 21.77 12.48
C TRP A 32 0.40 23.03 11.81
N ALA A 33 -0.92 23.17 11.76
CA ALA A 33 -1.59 24.31 11.13
C ALA A 33 -2.57 24.96 12.11
N GLU A 34 -2.84 26.23 11.90
CA GLU A 34 -3.88 26.94 12.63
C GLU A 34 -5.27 26.39 12.29
N ILE A 35 -6.19 26.45 13.25
CA ILE A 35 -7.53 25.89 13.05
C ILE A 35 -8.26 26.49 11.84
N PRO A 36 -8.23 27.81 11.59
CA PRO A 36 -8.84 28.37 10.38
C PRO A 36 -8.26 27.83 9.09
N GLU A 37 -6.96 27.56 9.04
CA GLU A 37 -6.30 26.97 7.88
C GLU A 37 -6.80 25.55 7.62
N ILE A 38 -6.97 24.77 8.70
CA ILE A 38 -7.48 23.40 8.61
C ILE A 38 -8.91 23.39 8.07
N LYS A 39 -9.76 24.31 8.55
CA LYS A 39 -11.16 24.40 8.09
C LYS A 39 -11.29 24.75 6.61
N ASN A 40 -10.31 25.46 6.07
CA ASN A 40 -10.31 25.88 4.68
C ASN A 40 -9.43 24.99 3.80
N ALA A 41 -8.83 23.94 4.36
CA ALA A 41 -7.98 23.03 3.60
C ALA A 41 -8.81 22.28 2.57
N SER A 42 -8.25 22.16 1.38
CA SER A 42 -8.82 21.33 0.31
C SER A 42 -8.45 19.87 0.53
N THR A 43 -9.25 18.97 -0.02
CA THR A 43 -8.93 17.56 -0.05
C THR A 43 -8.69 17.09 -1.48
N ALA A 44 -7.91 16.05 -1.63
CA ALA A 44 -7.69 15.40 -2.92
C ALA A 44 -8.11 13.94 -2.81
N ILE A 45 -8.72 13.44 -3.87
CA ILE A 45 -9.03 12.02 -3.97
C ILE A 45 -7.81 11.33 -4.54
N CYS A 46 -7.28 10.39 -3.78
CA CYS A 46 -6.09 9.66 -4.13
C CYS A 46 -6.42 8.19 -4.42
N CYS A 47 -5.61 7.58 -5.26
CA CYS A 47 -5.75 6.17 -5.59
C CYS A 47 -4.41 5.48 -5.35
N SER A 48 -4.44 4.43 -4.56
CA SER A 48 -3.26 3.59 -4.33
C SER A 48 -3.55 2.17 -4.80
N LEU A 49 -2.58 1.56 -5.46
CA LEU A 49 -2.70 0.22 -5.98
C LEU A 49 -1.66 -0.66 -5.28
N GLY A 50 -2.07 -1.81 -4.81
CA GLY A 50 -1.15 -2.73 -4.16
C GLY A 50 -1.84 -4.01 -3.73
N TYR A 51 -1.07 -4.90 -3.13
CA TYR A 51 -1.60 -6.15 -2.59
C TYR A 51 -2.04 -5.95 -1.15
N LEU A 52 -3.25 -6.42 -0.84
CA LEU A 52 -3.82 -6.26 0.49
C LEU A 52 -3.13 -7.20 1.48
N VAL A 53 -2.44 -6.62 2.46
CA VAL A 53 -1.75 -7.37 3.51
C VAL A 53 -2.64 -7.57 4.71
N PHE A 54 -3.34 -6.52 5.11
CA PHE A 54 -4.18 -6.53 6.32
C PHE A 54 -5.23 -5.45 6.21
N GLN A 55 -6.41 -5.74 6.75
CA GLN A 55 -7.48 -4.73 6.85
C GLN A 55 -8.35 -5.03 8.06
N ASP A 56 -8.63 -3.98 8.84
CA ASP A 56 -9.63 -4.03 9.90
C ASP A 56 -10.44 -2.73 9.87
N ASP A 57 -11.23 -2.47 10.92
CA ASP A 57 -12.07 -1.27 11.00
C ASP A 57 -11.27 0.02 11.23
N LYS A 58 -9.97 -0.09 11.50
CA LYS A 58 -9.11 1.06 11.81
C LYS A 58 -8.07 1.34 10.74
N LYS A 59 -7.63 0.32 10.01
CA LYS A 59 -6.53 0.50 9.05
C LYS A 59 -6.60 -0.50 7.90
N THR A 60 -6.02 -0.09 6.80
CA THR A 60 -5.77 -0.93 5.63
C THR A 60 -4.28 -0.84 5.30
N ILE A 61 -3.63 -1.98 5.16
CA ILE A 61 -2.22 -2.06 4.81
C ILE A 61 -2.09 -2.74 3.46
N ILE A 62 -1.46 -2.06 2.51
CA ILE A 62 -1.15 -2.61 1.20
C ILE A 62 0.35 -2.57 0.97
N MET A 63 0.84 -3.49 0.13
CA MET A 63 2.24 -3.48 -0.30
C MET A 63 2.30 -3.34 -1.81
N SER A 64 3.18 -2.47 -2.31
CA SER A 64 3.41 -2.32 -3.74
C SER A 64 4.62 -3.11 -4.21
N ASP A 65 5.64 -3.23 -3.36
CA ASP A 65 6.89 -3.93 -3.67
C ASP A 65 7.13 -5.01 -2.64
N PHE A 66 7.68 -6.13 -3.07
CA PHE A 66 8.04 -7.21 -2.18
C PHE A 66 9.15 -8.06 -2.79
N ILE A 67 9.83 -8.81 -1.94
CA ILE A 67 10.87 -9.74 -2.38
C ILE A 67 10.54 -11.15 -1.90
N PHE A 68 10.94 -12.13 -2.71
CA PHE A 68 10.91 -13.54 -2.30
C PHE A 68 12.28 -13.93 -1.76
N GLU A 69 12.30 -14.45 -0.55
CA GLU A 69 13.52 -15.01 0.02
C GLU A 69 13.69 -16.45 -0.41
N ASP A 70 14.92 -16.98 -0.26
CA ASP A 70 15.24 -18.35 -0.65
C ASP A 70 14.39 -19.40 0.08
N ASN A 71 13.92 -19.08 1.29
CA ASN A 71 13.06 -19.96 2.07
C ASN A 71 11.57 -19.85 1.69
N GLY A 72 11.25 -19.07 0.66
CA GLY A 72 9.88 -18.85 0.21
C GLY A 72 9.12 -17.78 0.96
N LYS A 73 9.72 -17.17 1.97
CA LYS A 73 9.09 -16.07 2.70
C LYS A 73 9.11 -14.79 1.87
N ILE A 74 8.14 -13.94 2.13
CA ILE A 74 8.00 -12.66 1.43
C ILE A 74 8.27 -11.54 2.42
N LYS A 75 9.06 -10.57 1.98
CA LYS A 75 9.30 -9.33 2.71
C LYS A 75 8.88 -8.13 1.85
N THR A 76 8.34 -7.16 2.50
CA THR A 76 7.96 -5.92 1.84
C THR A 76 8.59 -4.71 2.54
#